data_91242a541d0bd2155f35e32da24d7070
#
_entry.id   91242a541d0bd2155f35e32da24d7070
#
_cell.length_a   1.000
_cell.length_b   1.000
_cell.length_c   1.000
_cell.angle_alpha   90.00
_cell.angle_beta   90.00
_cell.angle_gamma   90.00
#
_symmetry.space_group_name_H-M   'P 1'
#
loop_
_entity.id
_entity.type
_entity.pdbx_description
1 polymer ?
#
loop_
_entity_poly.entity_id
_entity_poly.type
_entity_poly.pdbx_seq_one_letter_code
_entity_poly.pdbx_strand_id
1 'polypeptide(L)'
;VSMKEGFISRISGPVVIADAMRGSKMYDVVRVGREALAGEIIRLDGDLAVIQVYEDTNGLEIGEPVINTYQPLSVDLGPGLIASIYDGVQRPLPLLLERSGNFISRGIAVPGIDRNKKWEFSSLVKPGDAVSPGTPLGEVKEYHIRHLILVPPGISGTVKGIDSGSFSVEEPICV
;
A
#
# COMPACT_ATOMS: atom_id res chain seq x y z
N VAL A 1 -17.47 1.49 3.32
CA VAL A 1 -17.68 1.45 1.87
C VAL A 1 -17.79 -0.02 1.51
N SER A 2 -18.93 -0.45 0.95
CA SER A 2 -19.10 -1.84 0.48
C SER A 2 -18.15 -2.03 -0.70
N MET A 3 -17.12 -2.85 -0.54
CA MET A 3 -16.28 -3.27 -1.67
C MET A 3 -17.16 -4.02 -2.65
N LYS A 4 -17.25 -3.53 -3.89
CA LYS A 4 -17.94 -4.23 -4.95
C LYS A 4 -17.09 -5.41 -5.38
N GLU A 5 -17.74 -6.55 -5.47
CA GLU A 5 -17.15 -7.81 -5.86
C GLU A 5 -17.51 -8.10 -7.31
N GLY A 6 -16.52 -8.24 -8.16
CA GLY A 6 -16.64 -8.79 -9.50
C GLY A 6 -16.30 -10.27 -9.50
N PHE A 7 -16.46 -10.93 -10.66
CA PHE A 7 -16.20 -12.36 -10.80
C PHE A 7 -15.38 -12.63 -12.05
N ILE A 8 -14.46 -13.57 -11.97
CA ILE A 8 -13.65 -14.00 -13.11
C ILE A 8 -14.57 -14.64 -14.17
N SER A 9 -14.55 -14.06 -15.36
CA SER A 9 -15.28 -14.62 -16.51
C SER A 9 -14.35 -15.30 -17.53
N ARG A 10 -13.07 -14.91 -17.57
CA ARG A 10 -12.09 -15.49 -18.49
C ARG A 10 -10.68 -15.40 -17.92
N ILE A 11 -9.88 -16.42 -18.19
CA ILE A 11 -8.46 -16.47 -17.84
C ILE A 11 -7.66 -16.77 -19.11
N SER A 12 -6.60 -15.98 -19.34
CA SER A 12 -5.70 -16.16 -20.50
C SER A 12 -4.25 -15.81 -20.07
N GLY A 13 -3.54 -16.82 -19.56
CA GLY A 13 -2.22 -16.60 -18.98
C GLY A 13 -2.28 -15.56 -17.83
N PRO A 14 -1.43 -14.53 -17.83
CA PRO A 14 -1.41 -13.52 -16.77
C PRO A 14 -2.57 -12.52 -16.87
N VAL A 15 -3.44 -12.64 -17.87
CA VAL A 15 -4.56 -11.74 -18.09
C VAL A 15 -5.87 -12.41 -17.67
N VAL A 16 -6.61 -11.73 -16.80
CA VAL A 16 -7.92 -12.14 -16.31
C VAL A 16 -8.96 -11.12 -16.74
N ILE A 17 -10.14 -11.58 -17.19
CA ILE A 17 -11.30 -10.71 -17.43
C ILE A 17 -12.30 -10.97 -16.31
N ALA A 18 -12.76 -9.89 -15.69
CA ALA A 18 -13.77 -9.94 -14.64
C ALA A 18 -15.02 -9.16 -15.05
N ASP A 19 -16.19 -9.71 -14.71
CA ASP A 19 -17.50 -9.10 -14.84
C ASP A 19 -17.90 -8.34 -13.58
N ALA A 20 -18.98 -7.55 -13.68
CA ALA A 20 -19.56 -6.76 -12.57
C ALA A 20 -18.59 -5.70 -11.98
N MET A 21 -17.61 -5.26 -12.75
CA MET A 21 -16.58 -4.30 -12.33
C MET A 21 -16.99 -2.82 -12.54
N ARG A 22 -18.29 -2.54 -12.65
CA ARG A 22 -18.80 -1.17 -12.84
C ARG A 22 -18.33 -0.22 -11.74
N GLY A 23 -17.76 0.91 -12.12
CA GLY A 23 -17.25 1.94 -11.22
C GLY A 23 -15.77 1.80 -10.88
N SER A 24 -15.11 0.77 -11.41
CA SER A 24 -13.66 0.66 -11.41
C SER A 24 -13.01 1.69 -12.33
N LYS A 25 -11.77 2.00 -12.07
CA LYS A 25 -10.96 2.91 -12.89
C LYS A 25 -9.76 2.17 -13.47
N MET A 26 -9.23 2.72 -14.55
CA MET A 26 -7.94 2.28 -15.09
C MET A 26 -6.88 2.40 -14.02
N TYR A 27 -6.03 1.39 -13.93
CA TYR A 27 -4.92 1.28 -12.97
C TYR A 27 -5.34 1.05 -11.51
N ASP A 28 -6.64 0.82 -11.25
CA ASP A 28 -7.02 0.33 -9.92
C ASP A 28 -6.38 -1.03 -9.68
N VAL A 29 -5.79 -1.19 -8.49
CA VAL A 29 -5.31 -2.49 -8.01
C VAL A 29 -6.50 -3.35 -7.59
N VAL A 30 -6.47 -4.61 -7.98
CA VAL A 30 -7.49 -5.60 -7.64
C VAL A 30 -6.87 -6.82 -6.96
N ARG A 31 -7.70 -7.52 -6.21
CA ARG A 31 -7.38 -8.83 -5.62
C ARG A 31 -8.17 -9.89 -6.37
N VAL A 32 -7.46 -10.79 -7.05
CA VAL A 32 -8.03 -11.75 -7.99
C VAL A 32 -8.05 -13.14 -7.37
N GLY A 33 -9.22 -13.77 -7.40
CA GLY A 33 -9.44 -15.12 -6.91
C GLY A 33 -9.45 -15.24 -5.38
N ARG A 34 -9.71 -16.45 -4.89
CA ARG A 34 -9.71 -16.77 -3.45
C ARG A 34 -8.35 -16.57 -2.79
N GLU A 35 -7.28 -16.72 -3.56
CA GLU A 35 -5.91 -16.48 -3.09
C GLU A 35 -5.54 -14.98 -3.04
N ALA A 36 -6.45 -14.09 -3.50
CA ALA A 36 -6.27 -12.64 -3.48
C ALA A 36 -5.02 -12.15 -4.23
N LEU A 37 -4.74 -12.76 -5.39
CA LEU A 37 -3.57 -12.41 -6.21
C LEU A 37 -3.61 -10.94 -6.61
N ALA A 38 -2.47 -10.26 -6.52
CA ALA A 38 -2.38 -8.86 -6.89
C ALA A 38 -2.43 -8.69 -8.42
N GLY A 39 -3.28 -7.78 -8.89
CA GLY A 39 -3.38 -7.41 -10.30
C GLY A 39 -3.81 -5.97 -10.46
N GLU A 40 -3.73 -5.47 -11.68
CA GLU A 40 -4.07 -4.11 -12.06
C GLU A 40 -5.03 -4.10 -13.25
N ILE A 41 -6.00 -3.20 -13.24
CA ILE A 41 -6.93 -3.02 -14.35
C ILE A 41 -6.22 -2.28 -15.50
N ILE A 42 -6.01 -2.98 -16.61
CA ILE A 42 -5.32 -2.44 -17.80
C ILE A 42 -6.31 -2.02 -18.92
N ARG A 43 -7.59 -2.41 -18.82
CA ARG A 43 -8.63 -2.00 -19.76
C ARG A 43 -10.01 -2.17 -19.11
N LEU A 44 -10.92 -1.27 -19.48
CA LEU A 44 -12.32 -1.32 -19.08
C LEU A 44 -13.20 -1.31 -20.35
N ASP A 45 -14.27 -2.11 -20.32
CA ASP A 45 -15.27 -2.17 -21.39
C ASP A 45 -16.65 -2.40 -20.76
N GLY A 46 -17.38 -1.31 -20.51
CA GLY A 46 -18.64 -1.36 -19.78
C GLY A 46 -18.48 -1.87 -18.34
N ASP A 47 -19.04 -3.03 -18.07
CA ASP A 47 -18.94 -3.71 -16.77
C ASP A 47 -17.77 -4.70 -16.70
N LEU A 48 -17.05 -4.89 -17.80
CA LEU A 48 -15.90 -5.77 -17.90
C LEU A 48 -14.62 -5.03 -17.55
N ALA A 49 -13.77 -5.67 -16.77
CA ALA A 49 -12.39 -5.24 -16.53
C ALA A 49 -11.41 -6.30 -17.04
N VAL A 50 -10.44 -5.87 -17.83
CA VAL A 50 -9.28 -6.67 -18.19
C VAL A 50 -8.18 -6.37 -17.17
N ILE A 51 -7.69 -7.39 -16.51
CA ILE A 51 -6.79 -7.31 -15.39
C ILE A 51 -5.49 -8.04 -15.74
N GLN A 52 -4.37 -7.38 -15.53
CA GLN A 52 -3.07 -8.04 -15.54
C GLN A 52 -2.73 -8.46 -14.12
N VAL A 53 -2.59 -9.76 -13.91
CA VAL A 53 -2.18 -10.32 -12.62
C VAL A 53 -0.65 -10.38 -12.58
N TYR A 54 -0.07 -9.96 -11.46
CA TYR A 54 1.39 -9.90 -11.29
C TYR A 54 2.01 -11.22 -10.85
N GLU A 55 1.16 -12.13 -10.37
CA GLU A 55 1.56 -13.45 -9.88
C GLU A 55 1.10 -14.55 -10.84
N ASP A 56 1.55 -15.78 -10.62
CA ASP A 56 1.13 -16.92 -11.41
C ASP A 56 -0.37 -17.18 -11.23
N THR A 57 -1.09 -17.28 -12.34
CA THR A 57 -2.54 -17.47 -12.40
C THR A 57 -2.96 -18.95 -12.44
N ASN A 58 -2.03 -19.87 -12.41
CA ASN A 58 -2.34 -21.32 -12.38
C ASN A 58 -3.25 -21.64 -11.20
N GLY A 59 -4.33 -22.36 -11.44
CA GLY A 59 -5.29 -22.77 -10.42
C GLY A 59 -6.41 -21.76 -10.14
N LEU A 60 -6.41 -20.56 -10.76
CA LEU A 60 -7.59 -19.69 -10.73
C LEU A 60 -8.74 -20.34 -11.51
N GLU A 61 -9.95 -20.17 -11.01
CA GLU A 61 -11.17 -20.71 -11.61
C GLU A 61 -12.12 -19.57 -12.08
N ILE A 62 -12.87 -19.84 -13.14
CA ILE A 62 -13.95 -18.96 -13.56
C ILE A 62 -15.00 -18.90 -12.45
N GLY A 63 -15.51 -17.70 -12.16
CA GLY A 63 -16.48 -17.45 -11.09
C GLY A 63 -15.86 -17.12 -9.75
N GLU A 64 -14.53 -17.16 -9.60
CA GLU A 64 -13.88 -16.66 -8.39
C GLU A 64 -13.99 -15.14 -8.27
N PRO A 65 -13.96 -14.63 -7.01
CA PRO A 65 -14.15 -13.21 -6.74
C PRO A 65 -13.00 -12.34 -7.24
N VAL A 66 -13.33 -11.11 -7.64
CA VAL A 66 -12.37 -10.06 -7.93
C VAL A 66 -12.75 -8.82 -7.11
N ILE A 67 -11.89 -8.43 -6.19
CA ILE A 67 -12.14 -7.31 -5.27
C ILE A 67 -11.34 -6.09 -5.73
N ASN A 68 -12.01 -4.98 -6.03
CA ASN A 68 -11.35 -3.73 -6.36
C ASN A 68 -10.98 -2.97 -5.10
N THR A 69 -9.72 -2.50 -5.02
CA THR A 69 -9.23 -1.66 -3.91
C THR A 69 -9.59 -0.18 -4.12
N TYR A 70 -10.01 0.22 -5.32
CA TYR A 70 -10.27 1.60 -5.74
C TYR A 70 -9.07 2.53 -5.58
N GLN A 71 -7.89 1.97 -5.58
CA GLN A 71 -6.64 2.71 -5.48
C GLN A 71 -5.62 2.20 -6.51
N PRO A 72 -4.84 3.07 -7.12
CA PRO A 72 -3.75 2.66 -7.97
C PRO A 72 -2.64 1.98 -7.15
N LEU A 73 -1.72 1.31 -7.85
CA LEU A 73 -0.53 0.77 -7.21
C LEU A 73 0.23 1.91 -6.54
N SER A 74 0.44 1.77 -5.26
CA SER A 74 1.08 2.77 -4.41
C SER A 74 2.10 2.11 -3.49
N VAL A 75 3.03 2.91 -3.00
CA VAL A 75 4.06 2.50 -2.05
C VAL A 75 3.91 3.26 -0.75
N ASP A 76 4.13 2.58 0.37
CA ASP A 76 4.20 3.21 1.68
C ASP A 76 5.57 3.92 1.81
N LEU A 77 5.55 5.21 2.12
CA LEU A 77 6.76 5.98 2.39
C LEU A 77 6.85 6.32 3.87
N GLY A 78 7.98 6.02 4.47
CA GLY A 78 8.19 6.27 5.90
C GLY A 78 9.52 5.72 6.42
N PRO A 79 9.79 5.89 7.71
CA PRO A 79 10.99 5.31 8.32
C PRO A 79 10.92 3.78 8.31
N GLY A 80 12.04 3.14 8.01
CA GLY A 80 12.16 1.68 7.87
C GLY A 80 12.37 1.18 6.45
N LEU A 81 12.32 2.06 5.45
CA LEU A 81 12.59 1.70 4.06
C LEU A 81 14.09 1.54 3.76
N ILE A 82 14.92 2.32 4.44
CA ILE A 82 16.37 2.33 4.19
C ILE A 82 17.00 1.01 4.62
N ALA A 83 17.91 0.51 3.78
CA ALA A 83 18.59 -0.77 3.94
C ALA A 83 17.67 -2.01 3.85
N SER A 84 16.46 -1.86 3.34
CA SER A 84 15.55 -2.97 3.04
C SER A 84 15.54 -3.28 1.53
N ILE A 85 15.29 -4.54 1.20
CA ILE A 85 15.18 -4.99 -0.19
C ILE A 85 13.74 -5.41 -0.43
N TYR A 86 13.17 -4.92 -1.53
CA TYR A 86 11.77 -5.11 -1.89
C TYR A 86 11.62 -5.77 -3.26
N ASP A 87 10.49 -6.39 -3.46
CA ASP A 87 10.04 -6.78 -4.80
C ASP A 87 9.32 -5.60 -5.51
N GLY A 88 8.80 -5.86 -6.74
CA GLY A 88 8.14 -4.85 -7.56
C GLY A 88 6.82 -4.28 -7.02
N VAL A 89 6.26 -4.85 -5.95
CA VAL A 89 5.03 -4.41 -5.28
C VAL A 89 5.26 -4.04 -3.81
N GLN A 90 6.50 -3.69 -3.47
CA GLN A 90 6.95 -3.26 -2.15
C GLN A 90 6.75 -4.30 -1.04
N ARG A 91 6.90 -5.60 -1.34
CA ARG A 91 6.95 -6.62 -0.29
C ARG A 91 8.40 -6.82 0.16
N PRO A 92 8.73 -6.70 1.47
CA PRO A 92 10.09 -6.89 1.96
C PRO A 92 10.55 -8.34 1.75
N LEU A 93 11.63 -8.56 0.98
CA LEU A 93 12.12 -9.90 0.67
C LEU A 93 12.51 -10.72 1.91
N PRO A 94 13.12 -10.15 2.98
CA PRO A 94 13.39 -10.89 4.19
C PRO A 94 12.13 -11.45 4.85
N LEU A 95 11.04 -10.68 4.90
CA LEU A 95 9.76 -11.13 5.45
C LEU A 95 9.08 -12.18 4.57
N LEU A 96 9.22 -12.06 3.25
CA LEU A 96 8.73 -13.08 2.33
C LEU A 96 9.48 -14.42 2.56
N LEU A 97 10.81 -14.36 2.69
CA LEU A 97 11.63 -15.55 2.97
C LEU A 97 11.24 -16.22 4.31
N GLU A 98 11.00 -15.43 5.35
CA GLU A 98 10.57 -15.92 6.66
C GLU A 98 9.22 -16.63 6.60
N ARG A 99 8.25 -16.06 5.84
CA ARG A 99 6.87 -16.60 5.77
C ARG A 99 6.69 -17.75 4.79
N SER A 100 7.42 -17.76 3.69
CA SER A 100 7.23 -18.71 2.59
C SER A 100 8.44 -19.61 2.32
N GLY A 101 9.55 -19.41 3.03
CA GLY A 101 10.79 -20.12 2.75
C GLY A 101 11.40 -19.73 1.41
N ASN A 102 12.10 -20.66 0.77
CA ASN A 102 12.83 -20.41 -0.49
C ASN A 102 11.91 -20.21 -1.72
N PHE A 103 10.63 -20.48 -1.59
CA PHE A 103 9.65 -20.31 -2.67
C PHE A 103 8.57 -19.32 -2.23
N ILE A 104 8.40 -18.25 -3.00
CA ILE A 104 7.37 -17.26 -2.73
C ILE A 104 6.00 -17.87 -3.03
N SER A 105 5.18 -18.06 -2.00
CA SER A 105 3.79 -18.51 -2.17
C SER A 105 2.94 -17.36 -2.72
N ARG A 106 2.00 -17.70 -3.59
CA ARG A 106 1.07 -16.75 -4.21
C ARG A 106 0.16 -16.13 -3.16
N GLY A 107 -0.30 -14.91 -3.42
CA GLY A 107 -1.26 -14.20 -2.56
C GLY A 107 -0.71 -13.74 -1.21
N ILE A 108 0.60 -13.89 -0.93
CA ILE A 108 1.18 -13.41 0.33
C ILE A 108 1.15 -11.88 0.35
N ALA A 109 0.41 -11.33 1.30
CA ALA A 109 0.41 -9.92 1.62
C ALA A 109 1.32 -9.67 2.83
N VAL A 110 2.32 -8.81 2.65
CA VAL A 110 3.17 -8.27 3.72
C VAL A 110 3.20 -6.75 3.59
N PRO A 111 3.06 -6.01 4.70
CA PRO A 111 3.17 -4.56 4.65
C PRO A 111 4.58 -4.14 4.23
N GLY A 112 4.67 -3.08 3.43
CA GLY A 112 5.95 -2.55 2.95
C GLY A 112 6.80 -1.93 4.06
N ILE A 113 6.18 -1.50 5.16
CA ILE A 113 6.82 -0.93 6.34
C ILE A 113 6.39 -1.72 7.57
N ASP A 114 7.30 -1.94 8.51
CA ASP A 114 6.96 -2.53 9.81
C ASP A 114 6.13 -1.54 10.64
N ARG A 115 4.84 -1.84 10.78
CA ARG A 115 3.85 -1.00 11.46
C ARG A 115 3.95 -1.07 12.99
N ASN A 116 4.63 -2.07 13.52
CA ASN A 116 4.79 -2.28 14.97
C ASN A 116 6.09 -1.66 15.51
N LYS A 117 7.05 -1.40 14.64
CA LYS A 117 8.33 -0.81 15.02
C LYS A 117 8.13 0.58 15.58
N LYS A 118 8.70 0.83 16.75
CA LYS A 118 8.71 2.15 17.40
C LYS A 118 9.92 2.95 16.95
N TRP A 119 9.69 4.25 16.76
CA TRP A 119 10.67 5.23 16.32
C TRP A 119 10.68 6.39 17.28
N GLU A 120 11.86 6.84 17.66
CA GLU A 120 12.04 8.04 18.49
C GLU A 120 11.83 9.29 17.62
N PHE A 121 10.68 9.89 17.77
CA PHE A 121 10.31 11.11 17.06
C PHE A 121 10.65 12.35 17.88
N SER A 122 11.32 13.33 17.24
CA SER A 122 11.63 14.64 17.80
C SER A 122 10.89 15.71 17.02
N SER A 123 10.04 16.48 17.70
CA SER A 123 9.30 17.58 17.11
C SER A 123 10.21 18.75 16.73
N LEU A 124 10.02 19.34 15.56
CA LEU A 124 10.67 20.56 15.08
C LEU A 124 9.75 21.78 15.10
N VAL A 125 8.47 21.60 15.37
CA VAL A 125 7.46 22.66 15.48
C VAL A 125 6.78 22.61 16.84
N LYS A 126 6.05 23.69 17.19
CA LYS A 126 5.35 23.82 18.47
C LYS A 126 3.86 24.09 18.23
N PRO A 127 3.00 23.81 19.22
CA PRO A 127 1.61 24.28 19.19
C PRO A 127 1.53 25.80 18.94
N GLY A 128 0.70 26.19 17.98
CA GLY A 128 0.54 27.56 17.51
C GLY A 128 1.30 27.88 16.21
N ASP A 129 2.24 27.05 15.79
CA ASP A 129 2.99 27.28 14.54
C ASP A 129 2.08 27.04 13.32
N ALA A 130 2.18 27.92 12.33
CA ALA A 130 1.53 27.75 11.03
C ALA A 130 2.38 26.83 10.15
N VAL A 131 1.73 25.83 9.54
CA VAL A 131 2.39 24.83 8.69
C VAL A 131 1.71 24.75 7.33
N SER A 132 2.50 24.41 6.32
CA SER A 132 2.09 24.25 4.92
C SER A 132 2.73 22.99 4.33
N PRO A 133 2.27 22.52 3.15
CA PRO A 133 2.85 21.35 2.50
C PRO A 133 4.37 21.41 2.43
N GLY A 134 5.04 20.32 2.87
CA GLY A 134 6.50 20.22 2.91
C GLY A 134 7.16 20.85 4.14
N THR A 135 6.41 21.47 5.06
CA THR A 135 6.99 21.94 6.34
C THR A 135 7.40 20.74 7.18
N PRO A 136 8.67 20.68 7.69
CA PRO A 136 9.09 19.61 8.60
C PRO A 136 8.37 19.73 9.95
N LEU A 137 7.58 18.71 10.30
CA LEU A 137 6.94 18.59 11.62
C LEU A 137 7.91 18.08 12.67
N GLY A 138 8.79 17.19 12.28
CA GLY A 138 9.76 16.58 13.16
C GLY A 138 10.68 15.64 12.40
N GLU A 139 11.48 14.90 13.15
CA GLU A 139 12.46 13.97 12.61
C GLU A 139 12.52 12.67 13.39
N VAL A 140 12.94 11.63 12.69
CA VAL A 140 13.25 10.32 13.23
C VAL A 140 14.66 9.96 12.78
N LYS A 141 15.46 9.40 13.69
CA LYS A 141 16.78 8.91 13.33
C LYS A 141 16.67 7.52 12.73
N GLU A 142 17.02 7.41 11.45
CA GLU A 142 17.08 6.14 10.72
C GLU A 142 18.53 5.86 10.30
N TYR A 143 19.22 4.96 11.02
CA TYR A 143 20.67 4.72 10.89
C TYR A 143 21.51 6.01 11.03
N HIS A 144 22.07 6.49 9.91
CA HIS A 144 22.87 7.72 9.84
C HIS A 144 22.11 8.92 9.26
N ILE A 145 20.83 8.73 8.94
CA ILE A 145 20.00 9.72 8.24
C ILE A 145 18.98 10.29 9.22
N ARG A 146 18.75 11.59 9.09
CA ARG A 146 17.62 12.27 9.70
C ARG A 146 16.44 12.15 8.75
N HIS A 147 15.52 11.26 9.06
CA HIS A 147 14.28 11.10 8.30
C HIS A 147 13.29 12.17 8.73
N LEU A 148 13.02 13.15 7.87
CA LEU A 148 12.08 14.25 8.15
C LEU A 148 10.65 13.80 7.92
N ILE A 149 9.79 14.07 8.87
CA ILE A 149 8.35 13.88 8.74
C ILE A 149 7.76 15.22 8.31
N LEU A 150 7.21 15.25 7.10
CA LEU A 150 6.72 16.47 6.46
C LEU A 150 5.21 16.55 6.49
N VAL A 151 4.69 17.78 6.44
CA VAL A 151 3.26 18.03 6.19
C VAL A 151 2.90 17.52 4.78
N PRO A 152 1.88 16.65 4.66
CA PRO A 152 1.47 16.09 3.36
C PRO A 152 0.99 17.17 2.38
N PRO A 153 1.04 16.90 1.06
CA PRO A 153 0.45 17.76 0.05
C PRO A 153 -1.04 18.02 0.32
N GLY A 154 -1.47 19.27 0.11
CA GLY A 154 -2.87 19.67 0.28
C GLY A 154 -3.31 19.95 1.72
N ILE A 155 -2.43 19.78 2.72
CA ILE A 155 -2.71 20.10 4.12
C ILE A 155 -1.97 21.36 4.53
N SER A 156 -2.70 22.31 5.13
CA SER A 156 -2.13 23.51 5.77
C SER A 156 -2.99 23.91 6.95
N GLY A 157 -2.40 24.52 7.95
CA GLY A 157 -3.13 24.93 9.15
C GLY A 157 -2.21 25.37 10.27
N THR A 158 -2.74 25.34 11.49
CA THR A 158 -1.99 25.65 12.71
C THR A 158 -1.91 24.40 13.58
N VAL A 159 -0.73 24.07 14.05
CA VAL A 159 -0.49 22.95 14.95
C VAL A 159 -1.23 23.17 16.27
N LYS A 160 -2.15 22.28 16.62
CA LYS A 160 -2.84 22.30 17.92
C LYS A 160 -2.06 21.54 18.99
N GLY A 161 -1.45 20.46 18.61
CA GLY A 161 -0.66 19.62 19.49
C GLY A 161 0.33 18.77 18.70
N ILE A 162 1.51 18.59 19.25
CA ILE A 162 2.55 17.72 18.73
C ILE A 162 3.40 17.24 19.91
N ASP A 163 3.67 15.95 19.97
CA ASP A 163 4.46 15.35 21.06
C ASP A 163 5.70 14.69 20.50
N SER A 164 6.82 14.81 21.24
CA SER A 164 8.03 14.03 20.98
C SER A 164 7.98 12.75 21.81
N GLY A 165 8.48 11.66 21.27
CA GLY A 165 8.46 10.36 21.96
C GLY A 165 8.57 9.17 21.01
N SER A 166 8.25 8.00 21.51
CA SER A 166 8.36 6.73 20.80
C SER A 166 7.02 6.35 20.17
N PHE A 167 6.94 6.45 18.85
CA PHE A 167 5.71 6.20 18.07
C PHE A 167 5.93 5.16 16.99
N SER A 168 4.87 4.42 16.66
CA SER A 168 4.83 3.63 15.44
C SER A 168 4.43 4.51 14.25
N VAL A 169 4.54 3.97 13.04
CA VAL A 169 4.16 4.71 11.81
C VAL A 169 2.65 4.92 11.68
N GLU A 170 1.82 4.27 12.49
CA GLU A 170 0.36 4.42 12.50
C GLU A 170 -0.15 5.36 13.60
N GLU A 171 0.68 5.66 14.59
CA GLU A 171 0.29 6.53 15.69
C GLU A 171 0.33 8.00 15.28
N PRO A 172 -0.72 8.79 15.57
CA PRO A 172 -0.75 10.20 15.25
C PRO A 172 0.26 10.96 16.13
N ILE A 173 1.10 11.79 15.51
CA ILE A 173 2.12 12.60 16.19
C ILE A 173 1.75 14.08 16.26
N CYS A 174 0.82 14.53 15.42
CA CYS A 174 0.44 15.94 15.29
C CYS A 174 -1.06 16.08 15.02
N VAL A 175 -1.67 17.12 15.61
CA VAL A 175 -3.07 17.52 15.40
C VAL A 175 -3.14 18.98 15.00
#